data_cf004fb7825ddfdd934b161cc758f48d
#
_entry.id   cf004fb7825ddfdd934b161cc758f48d
#
_cell.length_a   1.000
_cell.length_b   1.000
_cell.length_c   1.000
_cell.angle_alpha   90.00
_cell.angle_beta   90.00
_cell.angle_gamma   90.00
#
_symmetry.space_group_name_H-M   'P 1'
#
loop_
_entity.id
_entity.type
_entity.pdbx_description
1 polymer ?
#
loop_
_entity_poly.entity_id
_entity_poly.type
_entity_poly.pdbx_seq_one_letter_code
_entity_poly.pdbx_strand_id
1 'polypeptide(L)'
;MSRTTIEDQLARVRRRIARLQVLEQTGPGAERARNRRHLDALHREETSVLAAVRRAPDEVEEKLGQLRTRIAVAERALYADVSGGWSTYAAAVEDELRSWDIYLERLQATAAAKDGNARERAEAAIADVRTQRIAVYDRLAQARADVDGAWHEQRNHVSAARDELERKAAELSANFN
;
A
#
# COMPACT_ATOMS: atom_id res chain seq x y z
N MET A 1 -20.38 -0.23 15.91
CA MET A 1 -20.98 -0.74 14.62
C MET A 1 -21.77 -2.03 14.85
N SER A 2 -22.87 -2.28 14.08
CA SER A 2 -23.57 -3.57 14.16
C SER A 2 -22.75 -4.68 13.48
N ARG A 3 -22.91 -5.93 13.92
CA ARG A 3 -22.23 -7.11 13.34
C ARG A 3 -22.52 -7.24 11.85
N THR A 4 -23.77 -7.05 11.43
CA THR A 4 -24.19 -7.09 10.02
C THR A 4 -23.46 -6.05 9.18
N THR A 5 -23.25 -4.83 9.70
CA THR A 5 -22.51 -3.77 9.01
C THR A 5 -21.04 -4.16 8.80
N ILE A 6 -20.41 -4.82 9.77
CA ILE A 6 -19.02 -5.30 9.66
C ILE A 6 -18.91 -6.41 8.61
N GLU A 7 -19.84 -7.37 8.63
CA GLU A 7 -19.88 -8.49 7.66
C GLU A 7 -20.05 -7.98 6.22
N ASP A 8 -20.95 -7.02 5.99
CA ASP A 8 -21.13 -6.37 4.68
C ASP A 8 -19.88 -5.63 4.20
N GLN A 9 -19.19 -4.93 5.10
CA GLN A 9 -17.95 -4.25 4.77
C GLN A 9 -16.82 -5.22 4.43
N LEU A 10 -16.66 -6.29 5.19
CA LEU A 10 -15.71 -7.35 4.90
C LEU A 10 -16.00 -8.05 3.55
N ALA A 11 -17.26 -8.29 3.24
CA ALA A 11 -17.66 -8.86 1.96
C ALA A 11 -17.28 -7.93 0.78
N ARG A 12 -17.41 -6.61 0.93
CA ARG A 12 -16.97 -5.63 -0.09
C ARG A 12 -15.45 -5.64 -0.26
N VAL A 13 -14.71 -5.66 0.86
CA VAL A 13 -13.25 -5.74 0.88
C VAL A 13 -12.78 -7.01 0.17
N ARG A 14 -13.32 -8.16 0.49
CA ARG A 14 -12.98 -9.45 -0.14
C ARG A 14 -13.20 -9.44 -1.65
N ARG A 15 -14.30 -8.85 -2.12
CA ARG A 15 -14.52 -8.71 -3.58
C ARG A 15 -13.45 -7.85 -4.25
N ARG A 16 -12.96 -6.79 -3.58
CA ARG A 16 -11.87 -5.96 -4.11
C ARG A 16 -10.56 -6.74 -4.16
N ILE A 17 -10.19 -7.44 -3.08
CA ILE A 17 -8.99 -8.30 -3.02
C ILE A 17 -9.04 -9.37 -4.12
N ALA A 18 -10.17 -10.04 -4.32
CA ALA A 18 -10.34 -11.03 -5.37
C ALA A 18 -10.11 -10.46 -6.78
N ARG A 19 -10.55 -9.22 -7.05
CA ARG A 19 -10.25 -8.53 -8.32
C ARG A 19 -8.76 -8.26 -8.51
N LEU A 20 -8.08 -7.83 -7.44
CA LEU A 20 -6.63 -7.61 -7.47
C LEU A 20 -5.86 -8.89 -7.72
N GLN A 21 -6.30 -10.03 -7.18
CA GLN A 21 -5.71 -11.35 -7.45
C GLN A 21 -5.79 -11.73 -8.94
N VAL A 22 -6.91 -11.47 -9.58
CA VAL A 22 -7.07 -11.71 -11.03
C VAL A 22 -6.12 -10.82 -11.83
N LEU A 23 -6.01 -9.54 -11.48
CA LEU A 23 -5.12 -8.59 -12.15
C LEU A 23 -3.64 -8.95 -11.94
N GLU A 24 -3.26 -9.45 -10.76
CA GLU A 24 -1.88 -9.94 -10.51
C GLU A 24 -1.51 -11.09 -11.46
N GLN A 25 -2.41 -12.02 -11.67
CA GLN A 25 -2.17 -13.18 -12.54
C GLN A 25 -2.02 -12.80 -14.03
N THR A 26 -2.67 -11.73 -14.46
CA THR A 26 -2.70 -11.27 -15.86
C THR A 26 -1.66 -10.16 -16.15
N GLY A 27 -1.03 -9.60 -15.12
CA GLY A 27 -0.09 -8.49 -15.23
C GLY A 27 1.28 -8.87 -15.78
N PRO A 28 2.12 -7.87 -16.17
CA PRO A 28 3.48 -8.08 -16.61
C PRO A 28 4.34 -8.80 -15.55
N GLY A 29 5.24 -9.67 -16.00
CA GLY A 29 6.03 -10.53 -15.10
C GLY A 29 6.98 -9.77 -14.16
N ALA A 30 7.51 -8.64 -14.61
CA ALA A 30 8.43 -7.82 -13.81
C ALA A 30 7.78 -7.23 -12.55
N GLU A 31 6.50 -6.86 -12.62
CA GLU A 31 5.76 -6.26 -11.52
C GLU A 31 5.04 -7.29 -10.62
N ARG A 32 5.01 -8.56 -11.01
CA ARG A 32 4.30 -9.63 -10.23
C ARG A 32 4.79 -9.75 -8.80
N ALA A 33 6.09 -9.60 -8.55
CA ALA A 33 6.64 -9.70 -7.20
C ALA A 33 6.11 -8.58 -6.29
N ARG A 34 5.99 -7.34 -6.80
CA ARG A 34 5.39 -6.20 -6.08
C ARG A 34 3.91 -6.45 -5.84
N ASN A 35 3.17 -6.84 -6.86
CA ASN A 35 1.73 -7.09 -6.77
C ASN A 35 1.41 -8.21 -5.79
N ARG A 36 2.23 -9.26 -5.75
CA ARG A 36 2.12 -10.32 -4.75
C ARG A 36 2.35 -9.80 -3.33
N ARG A 37 3.35 -8.92 -3.10
CA ARG A 37 3.56 -8.30 -1.78
C ARG A 37 2.36 -7.46 -1.34
N HIS A 38 1.72 -6.72 -2.27
CA HIS A 38 0.47 -6.02 -1.98
C HIS A 38 -0.64 -6.99 -1.53
N LEU A 39 -0.84 -8.08 -2.26
CA LEU A 39 -1.87 -9.08 -1.91
C LEU A 39 -1.58 -9.76 -0.57
N ASP A 40 -0.33 -10.13 -0.31
CA ASP A 40 0.07 -10.74 0.96
C ASP A 40 -0.16 -9.77 2.14
N ALA A 41 0.12 -8.48 1.95
CA ALA A 41 -0.17 -7.46 2.95
C ALA A 41 -1.68 -7.33 3.20
N LEU A 42 -2.50 -7.30 2.15
CA LEU A 42 -3.96 -7.23 2.27
C LEU A 42 -4.55 -8.44 3.00
N HIS A 43 -4.05 -9.64 2.75
CA HIS A 43 -4.49 -10.85 3.46
C HIS A 43 -4.09 -10.84 4.94
N ARG A 44 -2.90 -10.32 5.28
CA ARG A 44 -2.52 -10.14 6.68
C ARG A 44 -3.42 -9.14 7.40
N GLU A 45 -3.71 -8.00 6.78
CA GLU A 45 -4.61 -7.01 7.36
C GLU A 45 -6.05 -7.51 7.46
N GLU A 46 -6.56 -8.26 6.47
CA GLU A 46 -7.86 -8.93 6.57
C GLU A 46 -7.91 -9.87 7.77
N THR A 47 -6.86 -10.68 7.96
CA THR A 47 -6.74 -11.60 9.10
C THR A 47 -6.75 -10.82 10.42
N SER A 48 -6.07 -9.67 10.48
CA SER A 48 -6.06 -8.79 11.65
C SER A 48 -7.46 -8.25 11.97
N VAL A 49 -8.22 -7.82 10.95
CA VAL A 49 -9.62 -7.40 11.13
C VAL A 49 -10.49 -8.54 11.68
N LEU A 50 -10.35 -9.75 11.13
CA LEU A 50 -11.11 -10.92 11.60
C LEU A 50 -10.76 -11.31 13.04
N ALA A 51 -9.51 -11.16 13.45
CA ALA A 51 -9.09 -11.35 14.83
C ALA A 51 -9.72 -10.28 15.76
N ALA A 52 -9.73 -9.02 15.34
CA ALA A 52 -10.35 -7.93 16.09
C ALA A 52 -11.87 -8.14 16.27
N VAL A 53 -12.58 -8.59 15.24
CA VAL A 53 -14.01 -8.93 15.34
C VAL A 53 -14.29 -9.93 16.48
N ARG A 54 -13.35 -10.83 16.73
CA ARG A 54 -13.51 -11.89 17.75
C ARG A 54 -13.04 -11.49 19.16
N ARG A 55 -12.01 -10.64 19.25
CA ARG A 55 -11.26 -10.40 20.49
C ARG A 55 -11.28 -8.96 20.99
N ALA A 56 -11.39 -8.01 20.07
CA ALA A 56 -11.26 -6.57 20.34
C ALA A 56 -12.25 -5.77 19.46
N PRO A 57 -13.58 -5.85 19.73
CA PRO A 57 -14.60 -5.20 18.89
C PRO A 57 -14.40 -3.69 18.71
N ASP A 58 -13.79 -3.03 19.69
CA ASP A 58 -13.53 -1.58 19.66
C ASP A 58 -12.44 -1.20 18.64
N GLU A 59 -11.55 -2.13 18.27
CA GLU A 59 -10.49 -1.91 17.25
C GLU A 59 -10.96 -2.19 15.81
N VAL A 60 -12.13 -2.79 15.62
CA VAL A 60 -12.58 -3.26 14.30
C VAL A 60 -12.68 -2.13 13.28
N GLU A 61 -13.20 -0.98 13.68
CA GLU A 61 -13.41 0.15 12.78
C GLU A 61 -12.07 0.72 12.30
N GLU A 62 -11.10 0.83 13.21
CA GLU A 62 -9.75 1.29 12.89
C GLU A 62 -9.06 0.32 11.91
N LYS A 63 -9.05 -0.98 12.22
CA LYS A 63 -8.43 -2.00 11.36
C LYS A 63 -9.11 -2.12 9.99
N LEU A 64 -10.43 -2.01 9.92
CA LEU A 64 -11.14 -1.90 8.65
C LEU A 64 -10.75 -0.64 7.86
N GLY A 65 -10.54 0.46 8.56
CA GLY A 65 -10.06 1.70 7.96
C GLY A 65 -8.65 1.54 7.37
N GLN A 66 -7.73 0.90 8.08
CA GLN A 66 -6.37 0.58 7.61
C GLN A 66 -6.44 -0.30 6.36
N LEU A 67 -7.16 -1.40 6.42
CA LEU A 67 -7.34 -2.32 5.29
C LEU A 67 -7.90 -1.62 4.05
N ARG A 68 -8.88 -0.72 4.19
CA ARG A 68 -9.43 0.04 3.05
C ARG A 68 -8.41 0.97 2.41
N THR A 69 -7.62 1.68 3.22
CA THR A 69 -6.57 2.56 2.69
C THR A 69 -5.47 1.75 2.03
N ARG A 70 -5.10 0.60 2.56
CA ARG A 70 -4.13 -0.32 1.95
C ARG A 70 -4.62 -0.90 0.62
N ILE A 71 -5.91 -1.23 0.49
CA ILE A 71 -6.51 -1.63 -0.79
C ILE A 71 -6.40 -0.51 -1.81
N ALA A 72 -6.63 0.75 -1.42
CA ALA A 72 -6.49 1.88 -2.34
C ALA A 72 -5.05 2.00 -2.87
N VAL A 73 -4.04 1.81 -2.02
CA VAL A 73 -2.63 1.75 -2.46
C VAL A 73 -2.43 0.64 -3.50
N ALA A 74 -2.85 -0.59 -3.20
CA ALA A 74 -2.67 -1.73 -4.09
C ALA A 74 -3.38 -1.55 -5.44
N GLU A 75 -4.59 -0.99 -5.45
CA GLU A 75 -5.33 -0.69 -6.68
C GLU A 75 -4.61 0.35 -7.53
N ARG A 76 -4.06 1.42 -6.92
CA ARG A 76 -3.30 2.45 -7.63
C ARG A 76 -1.98 1.92 -8.18
N ALA A 77 -1.27 1.11 -7.38
CA ALA A 77 -0.03 0.47 -7.82
C ALA A 77 -0.27 -0.43 -9.05
N LEU A 78 -1.29 -1.27 -9.02
CA LEU A 78 -1.66 -2.11 -10.15
C LEU A 78 -2.07 -1.30 -11.39
N TYR A 79 -2.81 -0.21 -11.19
CA TYR A 79 -3.18 0.68 -12.29
C TYR A 79 -1.93 1.32 -12.94
N ALA A 80 -0.97 1.75 -12.14
CA ALA A 80 0.31 2.27 -12.66
C ALA A 80 1.04 1.21 -13.49
N ASP A 81 1.07 -0.03 -13.01
CA ASP A 81 1.79 -1.14 -13.68
C ASP A 81 1.24 -1.47 -15.07
N VAL A 82 -0.07 -1.33 -15.27
CA VAL A 82 -0.72 -1.59 -16.57
C VAL A 82 -0.84 -0.35 -17.47
N SER A 83 -0.42 0.82 -16.98
CA SER A 83 -0.53 2.08 -17.73
C SER A 83 0.41 2.09 -18.93
N GLY A 84 -0.12 2.41 -20.10
CA GLY A 84 0.63 2.63 -21.33
C GLY A 84 1.03 4.10 -21.48
N GLY A 85 2.30 4.35 -21.75
CA GLY A 85 2.83 5.70 -21.95
C GLY A 85 3.19 6.45 -20.65
N TRP A 86 4.17 7.36 -20.81
CA TRP A 86 4.80 8.05 -19.68
C TRP A 86 3.84 8.90 -18.85
N SER A 87 3.03 9.71 -19.53
CA SER A 87 2.11 10.65 -18.83
C SER A 87 1.10 9.93 -17.94
N THR A 88 0.50 8.86 -18.46
CA THR A 88 -0.49 8.05 -17.72
C THR A 88 0.18 7.31 -16.56
N TYR A 89 1.37 6.75 -16.78
CA TYR A 89 2.17 6.09 -15.75
C TYR A 89 2.53 7.05 -14.62
N ALA A 90 3.08 8.22 -14.97
CA ALA A 90 3.50 9.22 -14.00
C ALA A 90 2.33 9.71 -13.13
N ALA A 91 1.17 9.98 -13.74
CA ALA A 91 -0.04 10.35 -13.01
C ALA A 91 -0.53 9.23 -12.09
N ALA A 92 -0.48 7.98 -12.55
CA ALA A 92 -0.89 6.83 -11.75
C ALA A 92 0.06 6.58 -10.55
N VAL A 93 1.36 6.78 -10.71
CA VAL A 93 2.34 6.72 -9.61
C VAL A 93 2.09 7.83 -8.58
N GLU A 94 1.77 9.05 -9.01
CA GLU A 94 1.40 10.13 -8.08
C GLU A 94 0.12 9.79 -7.28
N ASP A 95 -0.86 9.17 -7.92
CA ASP A 95 -2.08 8.70 -7.23
C ASP A 95 -1.77 7.60 -6.22
N GLU A 96 -0.85 6.69 -6.56
CA GLU A 96 -0.34 5.69 -5.63
C GLU A 96 0.35 6.35 -4.43
N LEU A 97 1.24 7.32 -4.65
CA LEU A 97 1.94 8.03 -3.57
C LEU A 97 0.99 8.79 -2.65
N ARG A 98 -0.07 9.41 -3.19
CA ARG A 98 -1.13 10.02 -2.35
C ARG A 98 -1.87 8.98 -1.51
N SER A 99 -2.12 7.81 -2.05
CA SER A 99 -2.75 6.71 -1.31
C SER A 99 -1.85 6.20 -0.19
N TRP A 100 -0.53 6.17 -0.41
CA TRP A 100 0.47 5.89 0.61
C TRP A 100 0.45 6.91 1.74
N ASP A 101 0.35 8.21 1.45
CA ASP A 101 0.26 9.27 2.47
C ASP A 101 -0.93 9.03 3.40
N ILE A 102 -2.12 8.78 2.83
CA ILE A 102 -3.33 8.50 3.62
C ILE A 102 -3.17 7.24 4.49
N TYR A 103 -2.55 6.20 3.96
CA TYR A 103 -2.29 4.97 4.72
C TYR A 103 -1.33 5.21 5.88
N LEU A 104 -0.22 5.91 5.63
CA LEU A 104 0.80 6.21 6.63
C LEU A 104 0.30 7.17 7.72
N GLU A 105 -0.55 8.14 7.39
CA GLU A 105 -1.21 9.00 8.37
C GLU A 105 -2.09 8.18 9.33
N ARG A 106 -2.83 7.22 8.81
CA ARG A 106 -3.67 6.33 9.63
C ARG A 106 -2.82 5.43 10.53
N LEU A 107 -1.72 4.88 10.03
CA LEU A 107 -0.78 4.11 10.84
C LEU A 107 -0.10 4.98 11.91
N GLN A 108 0.20 6.25 11.62
CA GLN A 108 0.75 7.17 12.59
C GLN A 108 -0.22 7.41 13.76
N ALA A 109 -1.50 7.56 13.48
CA ALA A 109 -2.52 7.68 14.52
C ALA A 109 -2.57 6.43 15.40
N THR A 110 -2.49 5.23 14.80
CA THR A 110 -2.44 3.96 15.53
C THR A 110 -1.15 3.84 16.36
N ALA A 111 0.00 4.26 15.81
CA ALA A 111 1.28 4.23 16.52
C ALA A 111 1.26 5.15 17.75
N ALA A 112 0.63 6.32 17.63
CA ALA A 112 0.50 7.29 18.73
C ALA A 112 -0.31 6.74 19.92
N ALA A 113 -1.18 5.74 19.70
CA ALA A 113 -1.94 5.08 20.74
C ALA A 113 -1.18 3.92 21.44
N LYS A 114 0.01 3.56 20.95
CA LYS A 114 0.89 2.55 21.57
C LYS A 114 1.75 3.18 22.67
N ASP A 115 2.27 2.35 23.57
CA ASP A 115 3.12 2.78 24.68
C ASP A 115 4.60 2.37 24.48
N GLY A 116 5.51 3.15 25.04
CA GLY A 116 6.94 2.85 25.18
C GLY A 116 7.61 2.38 23.89
N ASN A 117 8.41 1.32 23.98
CA ASN A 117 9.19 0.77 22.87
C ASN A 117 8.35 0.31 21.66
N ALA A 118 7.07 -0.02 21.88
CA ALA A 118 6.19 -0.42 20.77
C ALA A 118 5.83 0.77 19.88
N ARG A 119 5.60 1.92 20.50
CA ARG A 119 5.39 3.20 19.81
C ARG A 119 6.63 3.61 19.04
N GLU A 120 7.81 3.62 19.68
CA GLU A 120 9.07 4.03 19.05
C GLU A 120 9.37 3.17 17.80
N ARG A 121 9.21 1.85 17.89
CA ARG A 121 9.41 0.93 16.76
C ARG A 121 8.43 1.19 15.62
N ALA A 122 7.16 1.42 15.93
CA ALA A 122 6.15 1.72 14.93
C ALA A 122 6.41 3.06 14.23
N GLU A 123 6.77 4.10 14.98
CA GLU A 123 7.11 5.42 14.44
C GLU A 123 8.37 5.37 13.56
N ALA A 124 9.41 4.64 13.97
CA ALA A 124 10.63 4.45 13.19
C ALA A 124 10.33 3.73 11.85
N ALA A 125 9.54 2.66 11.90
CA ALA A 125 9.16 1.93 10.69
C ALA A 125 8.29 2.77 9.73
N ILE A 126 7.41 3.63 10.26
CA ILE A 126 6.65 4.59 9.44
C ILE A 126 7.60 5.60 8.78
N ALA A 127 8.60 6.11 9.53
CA ALA A 127 9.58 7.05 9.00
C ALA A 127 10.40 6.44 7.85
N ASP A 128 10.78 5.15 7.96
CA ASP A 128 11.47 4.43 6.89
C ASP A 128 10.63 4.36 5.60
N VAL A 129 9.34 4.02 5.73
CA VAL A 129 8.44 3.97 4.57
C VAL A 129 8.23 5.36 3.96
N ARG A 130 8.12 6.41 4.78
CA ARG A 130 8.05 7.80 4.29
C ARG A 130 9.30 8.21 3.51
N THR A 131 10.48 7.80 3.97
CA THR A 131 11.73 8.04 3.26
C THR A 131 11.73 7.39 1.89
N GLN A 132 11.29 6.14 1.78
CA GLN A 132 11.18 5.46 0.49
C GLN A 132 10.09 6.07 -0.41
N ARG A 133 8.99 6.54 0.17
CA ARG A 133 7.95 7.27 -0.57
C ARG A 133 8.52 8.55 -1.22
N ILE A 134 9.35 9.29 -0.49
CA ILE A 134 10.05 10.47 -1.01
C ILE A 134 11.01 10.07 -2.13
N ALA A 135 11.77 8.98 -1.97
CA ALA A 135 12.67 8.49 -3.01
C ALA A 135 11.94 8.13 -4.32
N VAL A 136 10.72 7.57 -4.26
CA VAL A 136 9.89 7.34 -5.45
C VAL A 136 9.51 8.66 -6.11
N TYR A 137 9.09 9.67 -5.32
CA TYR A 137 8.73 10.99 -5.84
C TYR A 137 9.92 11.67 -6.54
N ASP A 138 11.11 11.62 -5.91
CA ASP A 138 12.33 12.19 -6.48
C ASP A 138 12.73 11.51 -7.79
N ARG A 139 12.61 10.18 -7.88
CA ARG A 139 12.85 9.44 -9.11
C ARG A 139 11.85 9.80 -10.20
N LEU A 140 10.59 9.97 -9.86
CA LEU A 140 9.56 10.43 -10.79
C LEU A 140 9.84 11.84 -11.31
N ALA A 141 10.26 12.75 -10.43
CA ALA A 141 10.63 14.11 -10.78
C ALA A 141 11.87 14.16 -11.70
N GLN A 142 12.91 13.37 -11.38
CA GLN A 142 14.10 13.22 -12.23
C GLN A 142 13.73 12.69 -13.62
N ALA A 143 12.91 11.66 -13.68
CA ALA A 143 12.45 11.08 -14.94
C ALA A 143 11.62 12.05 -15.79
N ARG A 144 10.90 12.98 -15.17
CA ARG A 144 10.18 14.07 -15.86
C ARG A 144 11.09 15.15 -16.40
N ALA A 145 12.22 15.41 -15.74
CA ALA A 145 13.21 16.39 -16.16
C ALA A 145 14.10 15.87 -17.29
N ASP A 146 14.23 14.56 -17.43
CA ASP A 146 15.00 13.91 -18.47
C ASP A 146 14.18 13.79 -19.76
N VAL A 147 14.25 14.84 -20.58
CA VAL A 147 13.49 14.95 -21.84
C VAL A 147 14.00 13.98 -22.92
N ASP A 148 15.27 13.57 -22.83
CA ASP A 148 15.95 12.71 -23.81
C ASP A 148 15.96 11.24 -23.42
N GLY A 149 15.55 10.91 -22.18
CA GLY A 149 15.55 9.56 -21.65
C GLY A 149 14.48 8.67 -22.29
N ALA A 150 14.86 7.42 -22.58
CA ALA A 150 13.92 6.44 -23.08
C ALA A 150 12.85 6.12 -22.02
N TRP A 151 11.59 6.23 -22.38
CA TRP A 151 10.43 5.98 -21.50
C TRP A 151 10.53 4.68 -20.68
N HIS A 152 11.01 3.59 -21.31
CA HIS A 152 11.17 2.30 -20.64
C HIS A 152 12.26 2.32 -19.57
N GLU A 153 13.36 3.03 -19.79
CA GLU A 153 14.44 3.18 -18.81
C GLU A 153 13.98 4.00 -17.60
N GLN A 154 13.34 5.13 -17.85
CA GLN A 154 12.75 5.98 -16.80
C GLN A 154 11.72 5.23 -15.96
N ARG A 155 10.84 4.46 -16.61
CA ARG A 155 9.88 3.59 -15.92
C ARG A 155 10.58 2.56 -15.02
N ASN A 156 11.66 1.93 -15.49
CA ASN A 156 12.40 0.94 -14.72
C ASN A 156 13.00 1.54 -13.44
N HIS A 157 13.57 2.76 -13.52
CA HIS A 157 14.11 3.45 -12.34
C HIS A 157 13.04 3.79 -11.30
N VAL A 158 11.90 4.31 -11.74
CA VAL A 158 10.76 4.58 -10.85
C VAL A 158 10.19 3.28 -10.29
N SER A 159 10.08 2.23 -11.10
CA SER A 159 9.58 0.92 -10.68
C SER A 159 10.47 0.29 -9.61
N ALA A 160 11.79 0.37 -9.74
CA ALA A 160 12.72 -0.12 -8.72
C ALA A 160 12.55 0.61 -7.37
N ALA A 161 12.35 1.92 -7.39
CA ALA A 161 12.07 2.69 -6.16
C ALA A 161 10.71 2.30 -5.53
N ARG A 162 9.69 2.03 -6.35
CA ARG A 162 8.39 1.51 -5.88
C ARG A 162 8.51 0.11 -5.27
N ASP A 163 9.35 -0.76 -5.81
CA ASP A 163 9.63 -2.08 -5.24
C ASP A 163 10.25 -1.97 -3.85
N GLU A 164 11.16 -1.03 -3.66
CA GLU A 164 11.78 -0.77 -2.36
C GLU A 164 10.78 -0.18 -1.34
N LEU A 165 9.93 0.74 -1.78
CA LEU A 165 8.83 1.27 -0.96
C LEU A 165 7.92 0.14 -0.45
N GLU A 166 7.49 -0.76 -1.34
CA GLU A 166 6.62 -1.88 -0.97
C GLU A 166 7.33 -2.89 -0.07
N ARG A 167 8.62 -3.13 -0.27
CA ARG A 167 9.43 -3.97 0.59
C ARG A 167 9.47 -3.42 2.03
N LYS A 168 9.72 -2.13 2.17
CA LYS A 168 9.72 -1.45 3.48
C LYS A 168 8.35 -1.44 4.13
N ALA A 169 7.30 -1.26 3.34
CA ALA A 169 5.93 -1.34 3.84
C ALA A 169 5.55 -2.76 4.31
N ALA A 170 6.08 -3.80 3.69
CA ALA A 170 5.88 -5.18 4.15
C ALA A 170 6.56 -5.42 5.52
N GLU A 171 7.74 -4.84 5.75
CA GLU A 171 8.42 -4.86 7.05
C GLU A 171 7.63 -4.06 8.11
N LEU A 172 7.08 -2.90 7.72
CA LEU A 172 6.23 -2.08 8.60
C LEU A 172 5.03 -2.87 9.14
N SER A 173 4.36 -3.65 8.31
CA SER A 173 3.17 -4.43 8.71
C SER A 173 3.44 -5.36 9.90
N ALA A 174 4.67 -5.84 10.08
CA ALA A 174 5.06 -6.69 11.20
C ALA A 174 5.02 -5.94 12.56
N ASN A 175 5.10 -4.61 12.56
CA ASN A 175 5.06 -3.79 13.78
C ASN A 175 3.64 -3.43 14.24
N PHE A 176 2.63 -3.73 13.42
CA PHE A 176 1.22 -3.42 13.68
C PHE A 176 0.32 -4.66 13.88
N ASN A 177 0.87 -5.86 13.69
CA ASN A 177 0.23 -7.16 13.95
C ASN A 177 0.81 -7.81 15.25
#